data_4ebc6825a993dd70d1ee2adfe4ecdcb4
#
_entry.id   4ebc6825a993dd70d1ee2adfe4ecdcb4
#
_cell.length_a   1.000
_cell.length_b   1.000
_cell.length_c   1.000
_cell.angle_alpha   90.00
_cell.angle_beta   90.00
_cell.angle_gamma   90.00
#
_symmetry.space_group_name_H-M   'P 1'
#
loop_
_entity.id
_entity.type
_entity.pdbx_description
1 polymer ?
#
loop_
_entity_poly.entity_id
_entity_poly.type
_entity_poly.pdbx_seq_one_letter_code
_entity_poly.pdbx_strand_id
1 'polypeptide(L)'
;MKLLYTTCAALMMVAITSCDEHREFPDTAMKTCDILCTDGKVVRYEDMKSQGKQPIAVVFHINQNNETQGTGYAVYLWDIAPEAYSDSVGVKHNTSANITAFDGNMNTHSMYSSGVSPAATAVFDMWQYGQSAYIPSVAEIRLLYGAKNTVNDYIKKCGGDVISDDPDECWYWTSTEVKDMESAKAWLFSLASGTLQETPKEQPHKVRPIITLYN
;
A
#
# COMPACT_ATOMS: atom_id res chain seq x y z
N MET A 1 -55.14 77.14 10.06
CA MET A 1 -53.86 77.07 9.43
C MET A 1 -53.03 75.98 10.17
N LYS A 2 -53.09 74.75 9.72
CA LYS A 2 -52.46 73.62 10.32
C LYS A 2 -51.39 73.09 9.36
N LEU A 3 -50.16 73.13 9.79
CA LEU A 3 -48.99 72.70 9.03
C LEU A 3 -48.88 71.17 9.20
N LEU A 4 -48.93 70.47 8.09
CA LEU A 4 -48.75 68.99 8.05
C LEU A 4 -47.26 68.70 7.81
N TYR A 5 -46.57 68.11 8.78
CA TYR A 5 -45.23 67.57 8.63
C TYR A 5 -45.35 66.11 8.14
N THR A 6 -44.94 65.89 6.93
CA THR A 6 -44.78 64.56 6.35
C THR A 6 -43.32 64.09 6.63
N THR A 7 -43.15 63.22 7.60
CA THR A 7 -41.87 62.53 7.86
C THR A 7 -41.73 61.34 6.90
N CYS A 8 -40.78 61.46 5.98
CA CYS A 8 -40.37 60.39 5.08
C CYS A 8 -39.41 59.49 5.82
N ALA A 9 -39.88 58.32 6.24
CA ALA A 9 -39.05 57.28 6.83
C ALA A 9 -38.37 56.51 5.69
N ALA A 10 -37.12 56.81 5.44
CA ALA A 10 -36.28 55.99 4.55
C ALA A 10 -35.91 54.68 5.23
N LEU A 11 -36.51 53.59 4.81
CA LEU A 11 -36.17 52.24 5.24
C LEU A 11 -34.90 51.83 4.50
N MET A 12 -33.73 51.94 5.17
CA MET A 12 -32.49 51.34 4.69
C MET A 12 -32.61 49.81 4.88
N MET A 13 -32.88 49.08 3.78
CA MET A 13 -32.62 47.65 3.70
C MET A 13 -31.10 47.44 3.62
N VAL A 14 -30.48 47.05 4.74
CA VAL A 14 -29.17 46.48 4.73
C VAL A 14 -29.28 45.06 4.20
N ALA A 15 -28.96 44.88 2.92
CA ALA A 15 -28.76 43.56 2.35
C ALA A 15 -27.48 42.98 3.00
N ILE A 16 -27.67 42.11 4.00
CA ILE A 16 -26.59 41.27 4.49
C ILE A 16 -26.37 40.21 3.40
N THR A 17 -25.43 40.48 2.47
CA THR A 17 -24.86 39.45 1.63
C THR A 17 -23.96 38.61 2.55
N SER A 18 -24.57 37.54 3.14
CA SER A 18 -23.78 36.45 3.69
C SER A 18 -23.09 35.80 2.51
N CYS A 19 -21.86 36.26 2.22
CA CYS A 19 -20.90 35.41 1.49
C CYS A 19 -20.54 34.29 2.46
N ASP A 20 -21.28 33.19 2.35
CA ASP A 20 -20.73 31.89 2.74
C ASP A 20 -19.56 31.63 1.79
N GLU A 21 -18.38 32.15 2.17
CA GLU A 21 -17.14 31.60 1.67
C GLU A 21 -17.14 30.15 2.16
N HIS A 22 -17.61 29.23 1.33
CA HIS A 22 -17.29 27.83 1.45
C HIS A 22 -15.76 27.75 1.37
N ARG A 23 -15.10 27.90 2.52
CA ARG A 23 -13.72 27.46 2.66
C ARG A 23 -13.73 25.96 2.53
N GLU A 24 -13.54 25.47 1.32
CA GLU A 24 -13.19 24.08 1.12
C GLU A 24 -11.87 23.86 1.86
N PHE A 25 -11.96 23.24 3.03
CA PHE A 25 -10.78 22.76 3.72
C PHE A 25 -10.11 21.75 2.79
N PRO A 26 -8.80 21.84 2.56
CA PRO A 26 -8.10 20.85 1.75
C PRO A 26 -8.44 19.45 2.30
N ASP A 27 -8.94 18.59 1.42
CA ASP A 27 -9.17 17.19 1.77
C ASP A 27 -7.81 16.53 2.01
N THR A 28 -7.43 16.38 3.27
CA THR A 28 -6.16 15.79 3.71
C THR A 28 -6.27 14.29 3.95
N ALA A 29 -7.45 13.70 3.74
CA ALA A 29 -7.62 12.26 3.89
C ALA A 29 -6.75 11.50 2.88
N MET A 30 -6.06 10.46 3.36
CA MET A 30 -5.28 9.57 2.52
C MET A 30 -6.16 8.86 1.51
N LYS A 31 -5.69 8.75 0.26
CA LYS A 31 -6.39 8.11 -0.85
C LYS A 31 -5.52 7.06 -1.54
N THR A 32 -6.17 6.15 -2.23
CA THR A 32 -5.47 5.30 -3.21
C THR A 32 -4.73 6.17 -4.22
N CYS A 33 -3.52 5.74 -4.61
CA CYS A 33 -2.59 6.45 -5.47
C CYS A 33 -1.88 7.66 -4.82
N ASP A 34 -2.10 7.94 -3.54
CA ASP A 34 -1.18 8.83 -2.82
C ASP A 34 0.20 8.17 -2.68
N ILE A 35 1.22 8.99 -2.52
CA ILE A 35 2.62 8.57 -2.56
C ILE A 35 3.21 8.62 -1.16
N LEU A 36 3.72 7.48 -0.68
CA LEU A 36 4.56 7.42 0.49
C LEU A 36 5.97 7.85 0.12
N CYS A 37 6.52 8.79 0.87
CA CYS A 37 7.84 9.36 0.63
C CYS A 37 8.87 8.90 1.68
N THR A 38 10.16 9.12 1.41
CA THR A 38 11.28 8.75 2.31
C THR A 38 11.22 9.43 3.67
N ASP A 39 10.52 10.55 3.79
CA ASP A 39 10.28 11.26 5.07
C ASP A 39 9.10 10.68 5.88
N GLY A 40 8.53 9.55 5.44
CA GLY A 40 7.41 8.86 6.09
C GLY A 40 6.04 9.50 5.83
N LYS A 41 5.96 10.57 5.04
CA LYS A 41 4.70 11.23 4.74
C LYS A 41 4.03 10.64 3.52
N VAL A 42 2.71 10.49 3.61
CA VAL A 42 1.85 10.16 2.48
C VAL A 42 1.27 11.46 1.94
N VAL A 43 1.50 11.73 0.65
CA VAL A 43 1.06 12.96 -0.02
C VAL A 43 0.54 12.65 -1.42
N ARG A 44 -0.24 13.53 -2.01
CA ARG A 44 -0.64 13.42 -3.41
C ARG A 44 0.57 13.49 -4.35
N TYR A 45 0.48 12.87 -5.51
CA TYR A 45 1.57 12.88 -6.49
C TYR A 45 2.03 14.30 -6.85
N GLU A 46 1.09 15.23 -7.07
CA GLU A 46 1.42 16.61 -7.43
C GLU A 46 2.12 17.35 -6.28
N ASP A 47 1.71 17.09 -5.04
CA ASP A 47 2.35 17.67 -3.85
C ASP A 47 3.75 17.09 -3.64
N MET A 48 3.92 15.78 -3.84
CA MET A 48 5.23 15.12 -3.83
C MET A 48 6.18 15.80 -4.81
N LYS A 49 5.74 16.00 -6.06
CA LYS A 49 6.54 16.62 -7.11
C LYS A 49 6.86 18.10 -6.80
N SER A 50 5.86 18.89 -6.41
CA SER A 50 6.03 20.32 -6.12
C SER A 50 6.94 20.57 -4.92
N GLN A 51 6.93 19.67 -3.91
CA GLN A 51 7.76 19.74 -2.71
C GLN A 51 9.13 19.06 -2.88
N GLY A 52 9.43 18.47 -4.04
CA GLY A 52 10.69 17.76 -4.31
C GLY A 52 10.92 16.54 -3.41
N LYS A 53 9.84 15.90 -2.92
CA LYS A 53 9.95 14.70 -2.07
C LYS A 53 10.34 13.46 -2.89
N GLN A 54 11.02 12.53 -2.23
CA GLN A 54 11.44 11.28 -2.85
C GLN A 54 10.40 10.18 -2.60
N PRO A 55 9.78 9.62 -3.66
CA PRO A 55 8.79 8.56 -3.52
C PRO A 55 9.45 7.21 -3.21
N ILE A 56 8.77 6.37 -2.41
CA ILE A 56 9.18 4.99 -2.14
C ILE A 56 8.06 3.97 -2.38
N ALA A 57 6.78 4.36 -2.22
CA ALA A 57 5.65 3.46 -2.39
C ALA A 57 4.39 4.21 -2.81
N VAL A 58 3.44 3.48 -3.40
CA VAL A 58 2.12 3.98 -3.83
C VAL A 58 1.04 3.33 -2.99
N VAL A 59 0.12 4.12 -2.43
CA VAL A 59 -1.02 3.61 -1.67
C VAL A 59 -1.97 2.85 -2.60
N PHE A 60 -2.23 1.58 -2.30
CA PHE A 60 -3.13 0.75 -3.11
C PHE A 60 -4.42 0.34 -2.39
N HIS A 61 -4.46 0.45 -1.07
CA HIS A 61 -5.63 0.10 -0.26
C HIS A 61 -5.81 1.06 0.90
N ILE A 62 -7.06 1.44 1.17
CA ILE A 62 -7.48 2.21 2.34
C ILE A 62 -8.41 1.35 3.19
N ASN A 63 -8.07 1.20 4.46
CA ASN A 63 -8.84 0.42 5.41
C ASN A 63 -10.01 1.25 5.97
N GLN A 64 -11.15 1.22 5.27
CA GLN A 64 -12.34 1.98 5.67
C GLN A 64 -13.17 1.29 6.77
N ASN A 65 -13.14 -0.04 6.83
CA ASN A 65 -14.02 -0.84 7.67
C ASN A 65 -13.30 -1.58 8.81
N ASN A 66 -12.03 -1.26 9.06
CA ASN A 66 -11.16 -1.98 10.01
C ASN A 66 -11.03 -3.50 9.71
N GLU A 67 -11.11 -3.87 8.44
CA GLU A 67 -10.97 -5.27 7.99
C GLU A 67 -9.51 -5.69 7.81
N THR A 68 -8.60 -4.72 7.69
CA THR A 68 -7.16 -4.92 7.51
C THR A 68 -6.37 -4.25 8.63
N GLN A 69 -5.05 -4.46 8.65
CA GLN A 69 -4.18 -3.79 9.62
C GLN A 69 -3.93 -2.32 9.22
N GLY A 70 -3.74 -1.46 10.21
CA GLY A 70 -3.44 -0.04 10.01
C GLY A 70 -4.55 0.73 9.32
N THR A 71 -4.20 1.85 8.70
CA THR A 71 -5.11 2.73 7.97
C THR A 71 -5.12 2.44 6.46
N GLY A 72 -4.17 1.63 5.97
CA GLY A 72 -4.08 1.22 4.58
C GLY A 72 -2.75 0.55 4.25
N TYR A 73 -2.59 0.20 2.99
CA TYR A 73 -1.38 -0.43 2.47
C TYR A 73 -0.80 0.36 1.29
N ALA A 74 0.53 0.46 1.25
CA ALA A 74 1.28 0.98 0.11
C ALA A 74 2.19 -0.11 -0.48
N VAL A 75 2.33 -0.14 -1.82
CA VAL A 75 3.21 -1.04 -2.55
C VAL A 75 4.51 -0.32 -2.89
N TYR A 76 5.65 -0.96 -2.65
CA TYR A 76 6.96 -0.43 -3.01
C TYR A 76 7.07 -0.21 -4.52
N LEU A 77 7.89 0.78 -4.91
CA LEU A 77 8.09 1.12 -6.32
C LEU A 77 8.88 0.06 -7.08
N TRP A 78 9.68 -0.76 -6.40
CA TRP A 78 10.60 -1.73 -7.04
C TRP A 78 10.35 -3.15 -6.55
N ASP A 79 10.63 -4.11 -7.43
CA ASP A 79 10.72 -5.52 -7.07
C ASP A 79 12.04 -5.79 -6.34
N ILE A 80 12.01 -6.77 -5.44
CA ILE A 80 13.21 -7.45 -4.99
C ILE A 80 13.57 -8.52 -6.04
N ALA A 81 14.86 -8.65 -6.35
CA ALA A 81 15.38 -9.69 -7.23
C ALA A 81 14.90 -11.09 -6.77
N PRO A 82 14.83 -12.06 -7.69
CA PRO A 82 14.40 -13.40 -7.32
C PRO A 82 15.24 -14.00 -6.19
N GLU A 83 14.59 -14.32 -5.08
CA GLU A 83 15.18 -14.95 -3.90
C GLU A 83 14.39 -16.21 -3.51
N ALA A 84 15.05 -17.18 -2.89
CA ALA A 84 14.38 -18.32 -2.30
C ALA A 84 13.54 -17.90 -1.09
N TYR A 85 12.36 -18.51 -0.93
CA TYR A 85 11.58 -18.35 0.29
C TYR A 85 12.33 -18.92 1.51
N SER A 86 12.98 -20.07 1.30
CA SER A 86 13.89 -20.72 2.26
C SER A 86 15.06 -21.32 1.51
N ASP A 87 16.27 -21.19 2.05
CA ASP A 87 17.48 -21.85 1.56
C ASP A 87 17.72 -23.23 2.22
N SER A 88 16.82 -23.64 3.14
CA SER A 88 16.90 -24.88 3.89
C SER A 88 15.64 -25.73 3.72
N VAL A 89 15.84 -26.96 3.27
CA VAL A 89 14.78 -27.95 3.07
C VAL A 89 14.20 -28.40 4.42
N GLY A 90 12.88 -28.56 4.47
CA GLY A 90 12.20 -29.12 5.63
C GLY A 90 11.92 -28.12 6.77
N VAL A 91 12.27 -26.85 6.61
CA VAL A 91 12.06 -25.80 7.63
C VAL A 91 10.66 -25.20 7.52
N LYS A 92 9.92 -25.20 8.64
CA LYS A 92 8.71 -24.40 8.83
C LYS A 92 9.10 -23.01 9.34
N HIS A 93 8.58 -21.96 8.72
CA HIS A 93 8.81 -20.58 9.15
C HIS A 93 7.75 -20.08 10.15
N ASN A 94 6.81 -20.96 10.55
CA ASN A 94 5.74 -20.65 11.49
C ASN A 94 4.85 -19.48 11.04
N THR A 95 4.61 -19.36 9.74
CA THR A 95 3.58 -18.49 9.21
C THR A 95 2.20 -19.09 9.50
N SER A 96 1.14 -18.31 9.42
CA SER A 96 -0.20 -18.78 9.76
C SER A 96 -0.76 -19.86 8.80
N ALA A 97 -0.16 -20.00 7.60
CA ALA A 97 -0.67 -20.81 6.48
C ALA A 97 -2.14 -20.52 6.10
N ASN A 98 -2.67 -19.36 6.52
CA ASN A 98 -4.04 -18.95 6.26
C ASN A 98 -4.08 -17.95 5.09
N ILE A 99 -4.60 -18.40 3.94
CA ILE A 99 -4.68 -17.57 2.72
C ILE A 99 -5.67 -16.41 2.79
N THR A 100 -6.43 -16.27 3.89
CA THR A 100 -7.37 -15.16 4.10
C THR A 100 -6.92 -14.17 5.18
N ALA A 101 -5.80 -14.44 5.85
CA ALA A 101 -5.28 -13.57 6.90
C ALA A 101 -4.45 -12.41 6.31
N PHE A 102 -4.63 -11.22 6.91
CA PHE A 102 -3.82 -10.02 6.63
C PHE A 102 -2.66 -9.97 7.62
N ASP A 103 -1.71 -10.86 7.48
CA ASP A 103 -0.64 -11.13 8.46
C ASP A 103 0.78 -11.16 7.85
N GLY A 104 0.93 -10.58 6.65
CA GLY A 104 2.20 -10.58 5.93
C GLY A 104 3.38 -10.03 6.74
N ASN A 105 3.14 -8.99 7.53
CA ASN A 105 4.17 -8.42 8.40
C ASN A 105 4.66 -9.43 9.46
N MET A 106 3.72 -10.10 10.15
CA MET A 106 4.07 -11.13 11.14
C MET A 106 4.75 -12.33 10.50
N ASN A 107 4.24 -12.78 9.36
CA ASN A 107 4.81 -13.89 8.61
C ASN A 107 6.26 -13.58 8.17
N THR A 108 6.49 -12.38 7.61
CA THR A 108 7.83 -11.94 7.20
C THR A 108 8.78 -11.87 8.37
N HIS A 109 8.35 -11.38 9.53
CA HIS A 109 9.15 -11.38 10.74
C HIS A 109 9.50 -12.82 11.20
N SER A 110 8.55 -13.75 11.14
CA SER A 110 8.79 -15.16 11.46
C SER A 110 9.77 -15.82 10.49
N MET A 111 9.65 -15.51 9.19
CA MET A 111 10.60 -15.97 8.16
C MET A 111 12.00 -15.43 8.42
N TYR A 112 12.15 -14.13 8.68
CA TYR A 112 13.42 -13.49 8.99
C TYR A 112 14.07 -14.10 10.25
N SER A 113 13.27 -14.28 11.30
CA SER A 113 13.74 -14.84 12.58
C SER A 113 14.20 -16.30 12.49
N SER A 114 13.81 -17.02 11.43
CA SER A 114 14.31 -18.39 11.17
C SER A 114 15.78 -18.41 10.76
N GLY A 115 16.32 -17.30 10.25
CA GLY A 115 17.69 -17.15 9.77
C GLY A 115 17.99 -17.86 8.44
N VAL A 116 16.97 -18.47 7.80
CA VAL A 116 17.13 -19.27 6.58
C VAL A 116 16.15 -18.84 5.46
N SER A 117 15.73 -17.59 5.50
CA SER A 117 14.85 -17.01 4.45
C SER A 117 15.57 -15.86 3.73
N PRO A 118 16.18 -16.11 2.56
CA PRO A 118 16.78 -15.06 1.74
C PRO A 118 15.77 -13.97 1.36
N ALA A 119 14.55 -14.34 0.95
CA ALA A 119 13.50 -13.39 0.60
C ALA A 119 13.15 -12.43 1.76
N ALA A 120 13.00 -12.96 3.00
CA ALA A 120 12.73 -12.11 4.16
C ALA A 120 13.95 -11.23 4.52
N THR A 121 15.17 -11.75 4.40
CA THR A 121 16.40 -10.98 4.63
C THR A 121 16.50 -9.80 3.65
N ALA A 122 16.25 -10.04 2.36
CA ALA A 122 16.29 -8.99 1.35
C ALA A 122 15.25 -7.88 1.60
N VAL A 123 14.06 -8.23 2.12
CA VAL A 123 13.05 -7.23 2.52
C VAL A 123 13.50 -6.44 3.74
N PHE A 124 14.10 -7.08 4.74
CA PHE A 124 14.61 -6.40 5.92
C PHE A 124 15.74 -5.43 5.60
N ASP A 125 16.59 -5.73 4.63
CA ASP A 125 17.66 -4.84 4.19
C ASP A 125 17.14 -3.53 3.56
N MET A 126 15.85 -3.47 3.18
CA MET A 126 15.19 -2.24 2.71
C MET A 126 14.88 -1.22 3.83
N TRP A 127 15.10 -1.56 5.09
CA TRP A 127 14.86 -0.67 6.25
C TRP A 127 15.66 0.63 6.25
N GLN A 128 16.66 0.75 5.42
CA GLN A 128 17.47 1.97 5.27
C GLN A 128 16.65 3.24 4.97
N TYR A 129 15.39 3.09 4.55
CA TYR A 129 14.47 4.20 4.30
C TYR A 129 13.53 4.49 5.48
N GLY A 130 13.70 3.85 6.63
CA GLY A 130 12.92 4.09 7.84
C GLY A 130 11.48 3.60 7.79
N GLN A 131 11.13 2.77 6.80
CA GLN A 131 9.79 2.21 6.63
C GLN A 131 9.83 0.68 6.66
N SER A 132 8.90 0.08 7.41
CA SER A 132 8.80 -1.37 7.57
C SER A 132 8.17 -2.02 6.34
N ALA A 133 8.98 -2.41 5.38
CA ALA A 133 8.52 -3.24 4.27
C ALA A 133 8.42 -4.71 4.68
N TYR A 134 7.50 -5.44 4.04
CA TYR A 134 7.35 -6.87 4.26
C TYR A 134 6.78 -7.58 3.03
N ILE A 135 6.90 -8.91 3.02
CA ILE A 135 6.34 -9.78 1.98
C ILE A 135 4.83 -9.90 2.21
N PRO A 136 3.97 -9.51 1.26
CA PRO A 136 2.52 -9.57 1.47
C PRO A 136 2.04 -11.00 1.72
N SER A 137 1.03 -11.18 2.56
CA SER A 137 0.27 -12.43 2.62
C SER A 137 -0.57 -12.62 1.35
N VAL A 138 -1.15 -13.82 1.17
CA VAL A 138 -2.07 -14.09 0.05
C VAL A 138 -3.26 -13.12 0.05
N ALA A 139 -3.81 -12.77 1.23
CA ALA A 139 -4.93 -11.83 1.32
C ALA A 139 -4.53 -10.41 0.88
N GLU A 140 -3.36 -9.94 1.30
CA GLU A 140 -2.86 -8.60 1.00
C GLU A 140 -2.48 -8.44 -0.48
N ILE A 141 -1.82 -9.44 -1.09
CA ILE A 141 -1.46 -9.36 -2.50
C ILE A 141 -2.68 -9.45 -3.43
N ARG A 142 -3.80 -10.07 -2.99
CA ARG A 142 -5.09 -10.02 -3.69
C ARG A 142 -5.65 -8.60 -3.76
N LEU A 143 -5.51 -7.81 -2.70
CA LEU A 143 -5.90 -6.39 -2.72
C LEU A 143 -5.03 -5.60 -3.72
N LEU A 144 -3.72 -5.87 -3.74
CA LEU A 144 -2.81 -5.27 -4.72
C LEU A 144 -3.19 -5.65 -6.15
N TYR A 145 -3.52 -6.92 -6.42
CA TYR A 145 -4.00 -7.37 -7.72
C TYR A 145 -5.22 -6.58 -8.19
N GLY A 146 -6.19 -6.36 -7.30
CA GLY A 146 -7.39 -5.56 -7.61
C GLY A 146 -7.09 -4.10 -7.95
N ALA A 147 -6.02 -3.53 -7.38
CA ALA A 147 -5.62 -2.14 -7.58
C ALA A 147 -4.52 -1.95 -8.65
N LYS A 148 -3.93 -3.04 -9.16
CA LYS A 148 -2.71 -3.05 -9.97
C LYS A 148 -2.71 -2.03 -11.11
N ASN A 149 -3.75 -2.02 -11.93
CA ASN A 149 -3.78 -1.15 -13.10
C ASN A 149 -3.69 0.33 -12.74
N THR A 150 -4.39 0.73 -11.67
CA THR A 150 -4.40 2.11 -11.21
C THR A 150 -3.06 2.50 -10.57
N VAL A 151 -2.49 1.64 -9.72
CA VAL A 151 -1.21 1.94 -9.06
C VAL A 151 -0.03 1.89 -10.04
N ASN A 152 -0.08 1.06 -11.07
CA ASN A 152 0.97 0.99 -12.10
C ASN A 152 1.20 2.33 -12.80
N ASP A 153 0.15 3.13 -13.03
CA ASP A 153 0.29 4.45 -13.60
C ASP A 153 1.12 5.38 -12.69
N TYR A 154 0.96 5.26 -11.38
CA TYR A 154 1.70 6.07 -10.42
C TYR A 154 3.09 5.51 -10.13
N ILE A 155 3.25 4.19 -10.10
CA ILE A 155 4.58 3.54 -10.05
C ILE A 155 5.45 4.04 -11.21
N LYS A 156 4.91 4.02 -12.43
CA LYS A 156 5.60 4.54 -13.62
C LYS A 156 5.94 6.03 -13.52
N LYS A 157 4.99 6.86 -13.06
CA LYS A 157 5.21 8.30 -12.84
C LYS A 157 6.30 8.59 -11.82
N CYS A 158 6.44 7.71 -10.81
CA CYS A 158 7.47 7.80 -9.77
C CYS A 158 8.82 7.16 -10.19
N GLY A 159 8.92 6.60 -11.40
CA GLY A 159 10.17 5.98 -11.92
C GLY A 159 10.44 4.59 -11.34
N GLY A 160 9.41 3.91 -10.84
CA GLY A 160 9.50 2.53 -10.33
C GLY A 160 9.26 1.47 -11.40
N ASP A 161 9.42 0.21 -11.01
CA ASP A 161 9.19 -0.96 -11.84
C ASP A 161 7.68 -1.27 -11.90
N VAL A 162 7.10 -1.18 -13.09
CA VAL A 162 5.70 -1.51 -13.32
C VAL A 162 5.47 -3.01 -13.05
N ILE A 163 4.40 -3.34 -12.31
CA ILE A 163 4.01 -4.72 -12.09
C ILE A 163 3.61 -5.33 -13.44
N SER A 164 4.35 -6.37 -13.86
CA SER A 164 4.25 -6.95 -15.20
C SER A 164 2.98 -7.80 -15.37
N ASP A 165 2.44 -7.79 -16.60
CA ASP A 165 1.43 -8.75 -17.06
C ASP A 165 2.05 -9.92 -17.84
N ASP A 166 3.37 -9.94 -18.03
CA ASP A 166 4.08 -11.02 -18.70
C ASP A 166 3.96 -12.30 -17.85
N PRO A 167 3.48 -13.42 -18.43
CA PRO A 167 3.33 -14.68 -17.73
C PRO A 167 4.61 -15.21 -17.05
N ASP A 168 5.77 -14.89 -17.61
CA ASP A 168 7.07 -15.33 -17.08
C ASP A 168 7.59 -14.42 -15.95
N GLU A 169 7.06 -13.18 -15.82
CA GLU A 169 7.55 -12.18 -14.88
C GLU A 169 6.56 -11.81 -13.78
N CYS A 170 5.33 -12.31 -13.83
CA CYS A 170 4.23 -11.87 -12.97
C CYS A 170 4.09 -12.65 -11.65
N TRP A 171 4.98 -13.60 -11.37
CA TRP A 171 4.91 -14.48 -10.22
C TRP A 171 5.74 -13.95 -9.05
N TYR A 172 5.07 -13.77 -7.91
CA TYR A 172 5.66 -13.19 -6.71
C TYR A 172 5.44 -14.10 -5.51
N TRP A 173 6.45 -14.22 -4.64
CA TRP A 173 6.28 -14.83 -3.34
C TRP A 173 5.23 -14.09 -2.52
N THR A 174 4.38 -14.84 -1.85
CA THR A 174 3.63 -14.38 -0.68
C THR A 174 4.35 -14.87 0.57
N SER A 175 4.07 -14.27 1.73
CA SER A 175 4.63 -14.74 3.00
C SER A 175 3.87 -15.94 3.60
N THR A 176 2.88 -16.49 2.90
CA THR A 176 2.00 -17.54 3.38
C THR A 176 2.53 -18.91 2.96
N GLU A 177 2.82 -19.78 3.92
CA GLU A 177 3.14 -21.19 3.67
C GLU A 177 1.90 -21.98 3.21
N VAL A 178 2.11 -23.10 2.53
CA VAL A 178 1.01 -24.00 2.12
C VAL A 178 0.62 -24.87 3.30
N LYS A 179 -0.66 -24.80 3.68
CA LYS A 179 -1.20 -25.60 4.78
C LYS A 179 -0.94 -27.10 4.57
N ASP A 180 -0.54 -27.79 5.62
CA ASP A 180 -0.14 -29.20 5.65
C ASP A 180 1.14 -29.52 4.84
N MET A 181 1.79 -28.51 4.23
CA MET A 181 3.05 -28.60 3.50
C MET A 181 4.04 -27.49 3.89
N GLU A 182 3.88 -26.90 5.08
CA GLU A 182 4.62 -25.71 5.54
C GLU A 182 6.14 -25.92 5.58
N SER A 183 6.60 -27.16 5.68
CA SER A 183 8.05 -27.46 5.63
C SER A 183 8.63 -27.48 4.20
N ALA A 184 7.78 -27.52 3.15
CA ALA A 184 8.21 -27.74 1.78
C ALA A 184 7.79 -26.64 0.81
N LYS A 185 6.59 -26.06 0.99
CA LYS A 185 5.99 -25.16 -0.01
C LYS A 185 5.46 -23.87 0.59
N ALA A 186 5.49 -22.84 -0.23
CA ALA A 186 4.81 -21.57 0.02
C ALA A 186 4.01 -21.16 -1.23
N TRP A 187 3.11 -20.19 -1.07
CA TRP A 187 2.26 -19.71 -2.15
C TRP A 187 2.97 -18.64 -2.99
N LEU A 188 3.03 -18.88 -4.30
CA LEU A 188 3.20 -17.83 -5.29
C LEU A 188 1.86 -17.26 -5.70
N PHE A 189 1.86 -15.98 -6.05
CA PHE A 189 0.71 -15.28 -6.61
C PHE A 189 1.08 -14.64 -7.96
N SER A 190 0.25 -14.89 -8.97
CA SER A 190 0.38 -14.22 -10.25
C SER A 190 -0.36 -12.89 -10.23
N LEU A 191 0.37 -11.77 -10.31
CA LEU A 191 -0.23 -10.44 -10.45
C LEU A 191 -0.76 -10.16 -11.86
N ALA A 192 -0.57 -11.07 -12.85
CA ALA A 192 -1.24 -11.00 -14.15
C ALA A 192 -2.63 -11.64 -14.12
N SER A 193 -2.77 -12.83 -13.51
CA SER A 193 -4.00 -13.62 -13.59
C SER A 193 -4.80 -13.73 -12.28
N GLY A 194 -4.20 -13.33 -11.15
CA GLY A 194 -4.82 -13.49 -9.82
C GLY A 194 -4.80 -14.93 -9.29
N THR A 195 -4.05 -15.83 -9.92
CA THR A 195 -3.97 -17.25 -9.55
C THR A 195 -2.89 -17.52 -8.51
N LEU A 196 -3.08 -18.57 -7.73
CA LEU A 196 -2.14 -19.11 -6.75
C LEU A 196 -1.45 -20.35 -7.30
N GLN A 197 -0.17 -20.52 -6.96
CA GLN A 197 0.59 -21.73 -7.25
C GLN A 197 1.36 -22.18 -5.99
N GLU A 198 1.17 -23.46 -5.63
CA GLU A 198 2.03 -24.10 -4.62
C GLU A 198 3.43 -24.31 -5.20
N THR A 199 4.45 -23.76 -4.54
CA THR A 199 5.82 -23.78 -5.06
C THR A 199 6.80 -24.23 -4.00
N PRO A 200 7.77 -25.10 -4.36
CA PRO A 200 8.91 -25.43 -3.47
C PRO A 200 9.64 -24.17 -3.04
N LYS A 201 9.95 -24.09 -1.74
CA LYS A 201 10.51 -22.88 -1.13
C LYS A 201 11.92 -22.52 -1.59
N GLU A 202 12.67 -23.48 -2.11
CA GLU A 202 14.03 -23.30 -2.59
C GLU A 202 14.10 -22.63 -3.97
N GLN A 203 12.98 -22.52 -4.67
CA GLN A 203 12.94 -21.85 -5.97
C GLN A 203 13.00 -20.33 -5.81
N PRO A 204 13.85 -19.63 -6.59
CA PRO A 204 13.91 -18.18 -6.51
C PRO A 204 12.76 -17.52 -7.27
N HIS A 205 12.04 -16.62 -6.59
CA HIS A 205 11.01 -15.78 -7.20
C HIS A 205 11.09 -14.36 -6.67
N LYS A 206 10.55 -13.42 -7.42
CA LYS A 206 10.45 -12.01 -7.05
C LYS A 206 9.61 -11.80 -5.80
N VAL A 207 9.88 -10.72 -5.10
CA VAL A 207 9.01 -10.16 -4.07
C VAL A 207 8.61 -8.75 -4.49
N ARG A 208 7.34 -8.40 -4.39
CA ARG A 208 6.86 -7.02 -4.41
C ARG A 208 6.50 -6.61 -2.98
N PRO A 209 7.38 -5.91 -2.28
CA PRO A 209 7.13 -5.54 -0.88
C PRO A 209 5.96 -4.58 -0.73
N ILE A 210 5.29 -4.66 0.40
CA ILE A 210 4.27 -3.69 0.80
C ILE A 210 4.59 -3.13 2.19
N ILE A 211 3.89 -2.04 2.54
CA ILE A 211 4.00 -1.36 3.84
C ILE A 211 2.59 -1.18 4.40
N THR A 212 2.41 -1.46 5.69
CA THR A 212 1.22 -1.03 6.43
C THR A 212 1.39 0.42 6.86
N LEU A 213 0.39 1.25 6.56
CA LEU A 213 0.34 2.65 6.94
C LEU A 213 -0.41 2.80 8.26
N TYR A 214 0.10 3.67 9.14
CA TYR A 214 -0.52 4.05 10.40
C TYR A 214 -0.62 5.58 10.45
N ASN A 215 -1.76 6.10 10.82
CA ASN A 215 -1.96 7.55 11.06
C ASN A 215 -1.58 7.91 12.49
#